data_113a09f16494208a23245c5765a60665
#
_entry.id   113a09f16494208a23245c5765a60665
#
_cell.length_a   1.000
_cell.length_b   1.000
_cell.length_c   1.000
_cell.angle_alpha   90.00
_cell.angle_beta   90.00
_cell.angle_gamma   90.00
#
_symmetry.space_group_name_H-M   'P 1'
#
loop_
_entity.id
_entity.type
_entity.pdbx_description
1 polymer ?
#
loop_
_entity_poly.entity_id
_entity_poly.type
_entity_poly.pdbx_seq_one_letter_code
_entity_poly.pdbx_strand_id
1 'polypeptide(L)'
;MSKEGKIVFCTGGGCTAKLGAGALSRILEKLPRGARDPSLLVGYDSQDDAAVYRITDDIALVQTVDFFPPMVDDPYAFGQIAAANALSDVYAMGGEVKTALNLVCFPESMDLNILGEILRGGAKKVAEAGGSLAGGHSIADTGVKYGLSVTGLVDPKKMYTNDSGRPGDKLILTKALGVGLICTANRVGEAAPKDMAGAIASMTTLNKNAAEISRKYTVHAATDVTGFSFLGHLHEMMGGKLSCIIDARMVPVLPGAEKAADDFLYTAAGQRNRNHTGPYVTFENVPFAMEEVLFDPQTSGGLLLAVLPKEANALEAELQAAGLPAKIVGEIIPKTEQEITVKY
;
A
#
# COMPACT_ATOMS: atom_id res chain seq x y z
N MET A 1 16.55 5.26 23.25
CA MET A 1 16.19 5.95 24.51
C MET A 1 16.93 7.29 24.52
N SER A 2 16.21 8.42 24.56
CA SER A 2 16.83 9.73 24.73
C SER A 2 17.48 9.82 26.12
N LYS A 3 18.47 10.70 26.31
CA LYS A 3 19.22 10.87 27.57
C LYS A 3 18.36 11.18 28.82
N GLU A 4 17.04 11.31 28.70
CA GLU A 4 16.10 11.63 29.80
C GLU A 4 15.01 10.58 30.01
N GLY A 5 15.07 9.38 29.38
CA GLY A 5 14.07 8.35 29.58
C GLY A 5 12.69 8.64 28.98
N LYS A 6 12.53 9.75 28.23
CA LYS A 6 11.27 10.07 27.55
C LYS A 6 11.06 9.16 26.35
N ILE A 7 9.84 8.63 26.23
CA ILE A 7 9.44 7.83 25.06
C ILE A 7 9.32 8.75 23.85
N VAL A 8 10.02 8.42 22.78
CA VAL A 8 9.98 9.19 21.53
C VAL A 8 8.75 8.75 20.73
N PHE A 9 7.91 9.69 20.30
CA PHE A 9 6.70 9.43 19.54
C PHE A 9 7.02 8.82 18.15
N CYS A 10 7.82 9.52 17.35
CA CYS A 10 8.22 9.03 16.02
C CYS A 10 9.57 8.32 16.10
N THR A 11 9.56 6.99 15.95
CA THR A 11 10.78 6.16 15.92
C THR A 11 11.17 5.74 14.48
N GLY A 12 10.40 6.21 13.50
CA GLY A 12 10.42 5.70 12.12
C GLY A 12 9.68 4.37 12.02
N GLY A 13 8.85 4.24 11.02
CA GLY A 13 7.99 3.06 10.92
C GLY A 13 7.16 3.06 9.63
N GLY A 14 5.86 3.18 9.78
CA GLY A 14 4.95 2.95 8.66
C GLY A 14 5.09 1.52 8.15
N CYS A 15 4.81 1.32 6.89
CA CYS A 15 4.90 -0.02 6.25
C CYS A 15 6.33 -0.58 6.22
N THR A 16 7.37 0.23 6.47
CA THR A 16 8.76 -0.27 6.60
C THR A 16 8.96 -1.16 7.82
N ALA A 17 8.07 -1.09 8.82
CA ALA A 17 8.09 -1.93 10.01
C ALA A 17 7.49 -3.33 9.80
N LYS A 18 6.84 -3.60 8.66
CA LYS A 18 6.30 -4.93 8.33
C LYS A 18 7.42 -5.97 8.28
N LEU A 19 7.10 -7.21 8.68
CA LEU A 19 7.99 -8.36 8.49
C LEU A 19 8.18 -8.59 6.98
N GLY A 20 9.39 -9.01 6.58
CA GLY A 20 9.65 -9.31 5.17
C GLY A 20 8.78 -10.47 4.67
N ALA A 21 8.26 -10.35 3.43
CA ALA A 21 7.35 -11.32 2.81
C ALA A 21 7.84 -12.78 2.93
N GLY A 22 9.09 -13.05 2.60
CA GLY A 22 9.65 -14.41 2.65
C GLY A 22 9.78 -15.00 4.07
N ALA A 23 9.84 -14.17 5.13
CA ALA A 23 9.82 -14.67 6.51
C ALA A 23 8.39 -15.04 6.94
N LEU A 24 7.42 -14.21 6.58
CA LEU A 24 6.02 -14.42 6.90
C LEU A 24 5.45 -15.65 6.17
N SER A 25 5.68 -15.79 4.87
CA SER A 25 5.23 -16.93 4.07
C SER A 25 5.67 -18.26 4.67
N ARG A 26 6.95 -18.40 5.08
CA ARG A 26 7.49 -19.63 5.72
C ARG A 26 6.79 -19.99 7.03
N ILE A 27 6.24 -19.01 7.74
CA ILE A 27 5.48 -19.26 8.97
C ILE A 27 4.05 -19.67 8.63
N LEU A 28 3.41 -18.95 7.70
CA LEU A 28 2.03 -19.21 7.27
C LEU A 28 1.86 -20.60 6.63
N GLU A 29 2.84 -21.06 5.85
CA GLU A 29 2.86 -22.41 5.27
C GLU A 29 2.76 -23.54 6.30
N LYS A 30 3.21 -23.28 7.54
CA LYS A 30 3.20 -24.26 8.64
C LYS A 30 1.90 -24.26 9.43
N LEU A 31 1.00 -23.33 9.17
CA LEU A 31 -0.27 -23.27 9.87
C LEU A 31 -1.15 -24.48 9.48
N PRO A 32 -1.85 -25.11 10.44
CA PRO A 32 -2.77 -26.19 10.13
C PRO A 32 -3.87 -25.67 9.24
N ARG A 33 -4.03 -26.29 8.07
CA ARG A 33 -5.13 -25.98 7.14
C ARG A 33 -6.34 -26.79 7.56
N GLY A 34 -7.36 -26.12 8.10
CA GLY A 34 -8.69 -26.72 8.31
C GLY A 34 -9.42 -26.99 6.99
N ALA A 35 -10.63 -27.59 7.08
CA ALA A 35 -11.52 -27.65 5.93
C ALA A 35 -11.83 -26.24 5.44
N ARG A 36 -11.57 -25.97 4.16
CA ARG A 36 -11.84 -24.65 3.56
C ARG A 36 -13.35 -24.42 3.50
N ASP A 37 -13.84 -23.37 4.15
CA ASP A 37 -15.22 -22.94 3.97
C ASP A 37 -15.41 -22.44 2.53
N PRO A 38 -16.36 -22.99 1.76
CA PRO A 38 -16.63 -22.55 0.38
C PRO A 38 -17.07 -21.08 0.27
N SER A 39 -17.51 -20.48 1.38
CA SER A 39 -17.84 -19.05 1.44
C SER A 39 -16.64 -18.15 1.58
N LEU A 40 -15.46 -18.66 2.00
CA LEU A 40 -14.21 -17.93 1.99
C LEU A 40 -13.67 -17.89 0.56
N LEU A 41 -13.96 -16.79 -0.16
CA LEU A 41 -13.56 -16.61 -1.54
C LEU A 41 -12.07 -16.30 -1.67
N VAL A 42 -11.57 -15.41 -0.80
CA VAL A 42 -10.17 -14.98 -0.73
C VAL A 42 -9.70 -15.10 0.73
N GLY A 43 -8.58 -15.75 0.93
CA GLY A 43 -7.93 -15.92 2.22
C GLY A 43 -6.42 -15.69 2.13
N TYR A 44 -5.68 -15.99 3.17
CA TYR A 44 -4.21 -15.78 3.19
C TYR A 44 -3.43 -16.63 2.18
N ASP A 45 -4.07 -17.63 1.56
CA ASP A 45 -3.46 -18.51 0.57
C ASP A 45 -3.17 -17.80 -0.77
N SER A 46 -3.93 -16.74 -1.08
CA SER A 46 -3.89 -16.03 -2.37
C SER A 46 -2.96 -14.81 -2.34
N GLN A 47 -2.46 -14.42 -1.16
CA GLN A 47 -1.63 -13.21 -0.98
C GLN A 47 -2.31 -11.92 -1.49
N ASP A 48 -3.65 -11.90 -1.44
CA ASP A 48 -4.44 -10.71 -1.74
C ASP A 48 -4.47 -9.72 -0.56
N ASP A 49 -4.90 -8.50 -0.83
CA ASP A 49 -4.86 -7.38 0.13
C ASP A 49 -5.80 -7.58 1.33
N ALA A 50 -6.92 -8.29 1.14
CA ALA A 50 -7.88 -8.56 2.20
C ALA A 50 -8.55 -9.94 2.08
N ALA A 51 -9.08 -10.45 3.18
CA ALA A 51 -9.96 -11.61 3.17
C ALA A 51 -11.34 -11.24 2.63
N VAL A 52 -11.93 -12.12 1.80
CA VAL A 52 -13.27 -11.94 1.26
C VAL A 52 -14.13 -13.14 1.60
N TYR A 53 -15.24 -12.90 2.33
CA TYR A 53 -16.17 -13.93 2.77
C TYR A 53 -17.58 -13.67 2.21
N ARG A 54 -18.11 -14.60 1.41
CA ARG A 54 -19.42 -14.50 0.79
C ARG A 54 -20.54 -14.68 1.81
N ILE A 55 -21.45 -13.71 1.86
CA ILE A 55 -22.67 -13.76 2.69
C ILE A 55 -23.88 -14.20 1.87
N THR A 56 -24.02 -13.63 0.67
CA THR A 56 -25.04 -13.99 -0.32
C THR A 56 -24.43 -14.08 -1.69
N ASP A 57 -25.22 -14.36 -2.73
CA ASP A 57 -24.72 -14.40 -4.11
C ASP A 57 -24.28 -13.03 -4.65
N ASP A 58 -24.70 -11.93 -4.01
CA ASP A 58 -24.44 -10.55 -4.44
C ASP A 58 -23.70 -9.71 -3.38
N ILE A 59 -23.42 -10.27 -2.20
CA ILE A 59 -22.75 -9.57 -1.10
C ILE A 59 -21.67 -10.45 -0.49
N ALA A 60 -20.46 -9.92 -0.42
CA ALA A 60 -19.36 -10.45 0.36
C ALA A 60 -18.77 -9.40 1.30
N LEU A 61 -18.30 -9.85 2.47
CA LEU A 61 -17.51 -9.05 3.39
C LEU A 61 -16.07 -9.00 2.90
N VAL A 62 -15.48 -7.81 2.95
CA VAL A 62 -14.04 -7.59 2.84
C VAL A 62 -13.54 -7.24 4.22
N GLN A 63 -12.55 -7.98 4.73
CA GLN A 63 -11.98 -7.77 6.06
C GLN A 63 -10.46 -7.65 5.98
N THR A 64 -9.95 -6.57 6.55
CA THR A 64 -8.51 -6.34 6.67
C THR A 64 -8.14 -5.76 8.02
N VAL A 65 -6.84 -5.81 8.33
CA VAL A 65 -6.24 -5.19 9.51
C VAL A 65 -4.84 -4.69 9.16
N ASP A 66 -4.59 -3.40 9.38
CA ASP A 66 -3.27 -2.84 9.23
C ASP A 66 -2.97 -1.80 10.32
N PHE A 67 -1.79 -1.88 10.93
CA PHE A 67 -1.32 -0.95 11.95
C PHE A 67 0.21 -0.93 12.01
N PHE A 68 0.77 0.20 12.36
CA PHE A 68 2.22 0.39 12.38
C PHE A 68 2.66 1.54 13.30
N PRO A 69 3.96 1.66 13.63
CA PRO A 69 4.49 2.79 14.38
C PRO A 69 4.55 4.06 13.54
N PRO A 70 4.59 5.27 14.18
CA PRO A 70 4.65 6.55 13.49
C PRO A 70 5.88 6.71 12.60
N MET A 71 5.68 7.32 11.40
CA MET A 71 6.74 7.73 10.48
C MET A 71 6.81 9.25 10.28
N VAL A 72 5.84 9.98 10.85
CA VAL A 72 5.77 11.45 10.86
C VAL A 72 5.63 11.95 12.29
N ASP A 73 6.05 13.20 12.55
CA ASP A 73 6.05 13.76 13.91
C ASP A 73 4.69 14.33 14.34
N ASP A 74 3.83 14.68 13.38
CA ASP A 74 2.47 15.16 13.65
C ASP A 74 1.52 14.00 13.96
N PRO A 75 0.99 13.88 15.21
CA PRO A 75 0.09 12.80 15.59
C PRO A 75 -1.20 12.76 14.77
N TYR A 76 -1.75 13.90 14.40
CA TYR A 76 -2.97 13.97 13.59
C TYR A 76 -2.71 13.47 12.18
N ALA A 77 -1.63 13.90 11.54
CA ALA A 77 -1.22 13.39 10.23
C ALA A 77 -0.93 11.88 10.28
N PHE A 78 -0.25 11.40 11.33
CA PHE A 78 -0.02 9.97 11.53
C PHE A 78 -1.34 9.18 11.60
N GLY A 79 -2.32 9.67 12.36
CA GLY A 79 -3.65 9.06 12.44
C GLY A 79 -4.34 8.98 11.07
N GLN A 80 -4.24 10.05 10.27
CA GLN A 80 -4.78 10.08 8.91
C GLN A 80 -4.08 9.06 8.00
N ILE A 81 -2.75 9.00 8.04
CA ILE A 81 -1.95 8.08 7.21
C ILE A 81 -2.27 6.62 7.55
N ALA A 82 -2.29 6.27 8.84
CA ALA A 82 -2.56 4.91 9.28
C ALA A 82 -3.98 4.45 8.88
N ALA A 83 -4.96 5.34 9.00
CA ALA A 83 -6.31 5.06 8.55
C ALA A 83 -6.41 4.95 7.02
N ALA A 84 -5.79 5.88 6.27
CA ALA A 84 -5.80 5.83 4.80
C ALA A 84 -5.18 4.52 4.28
N ASN A 85 -4.10 4.06 4.91
CA ASN A 85 -3.45 2.80 4.57
C ASN A 85 -4.37 1.59 4.84
N ALA A 86 -4.95 1.47 6.04
CA ALA A 86 -5.81 0.35 6.39
C ALA A 86 -7.13 0.29 5.58
N LEU A 87 -7.64 1.46 5.14
CA LEU A 87 -8.83 1.54 4.29
C LEU A 87 -8.55 1.12 2.84
N SER A 88 -7.28 1.16 2.43
CA SER A 88 -6.85 0.96 1.04
C SER A 88 -7.09 -0.46 0.54
N ASP A 89 -6.88 -1.48 1.39
CA ASP A 89 -7.10 -2.88 1.03
C ASP A 89 -8.54 -3.14 0.57
N VAL A 90 -9.53 -2.47 1.20
CA VAL A 90 -10.92 -2.58 0.77
C VAL A 90 -11.12 -2.04 -0.64
N TYR A 91 -10.44 -0.95 -1.00
CA TYR A 91 -10.49 -0.37 -2.34
C TYR A 91 -9.77 -1.23 -3.37
N ALA A 92 -8.62 -1.83 -3.00
CA ALA A 92 -7.88 -2.76 -3.84
C ALA A 92 -8.73 -3.98 -4.23
N MET A 93 -9.56 -4.47 -3.30
CA MET A 93 -10.51 -5.56 -3.56
C MET A 93 -11.77 -5.11 -4.32
N GLY A 94 -11.88 -3.85 -4.76
CA GLY A 94 -13.07 -3.30 -5.42
C GLY A 94 -14.24 -3.02 -4.48
N GLY A 95 -14.03 -3.10 -3.16
CA GLY A 95 -15.06 -2.97 -2.13
C GLY A 95 -15.35 -1.52 -1.73
N GLU A 96 -16.37 -1.36 -0.88
CA GLU A 96 -16.75 -0.11 -0.22
C GLU A 96 -16.58 -0.24 1.28
N VAL A 97 -15.92 0.73 1.91
CA VAL A 97 -15.76 0.77 3.37
C VAL A 97 -17.11 0.93 4.07
N LYS A 98 -17.37 0.13 5.08
CA LYS A 98 -18.61 0.23 5.90
C LYS A 98 -18.29 0.58 7.36
N THR A 99 -17.42 -0.17 8.02
CA THR A 99 -17.06 0.10 9.42
C THR A 99 -15.56 -0.04 9.63
N ALA A 100 -15.05 0.64 10.65
CA ALA A 100 -13.67 0.51 11.11
C ALA A 100 -13.61 0.46 12.65
N LEU A 101 -12.65 -0.30 13.17
CA LEU A 101 -12.32 -0.37 14.60
C LEU A 101 -10.87 0.11 14.78
N ASN A 102 -10.64 0.99 15.76
CA ASN A 102 -9.29 1.42 16.12
C ASN A 102 -8.48 0.27 16.74
N LEU A 103 -7.22 0.17 16.35
CA LEU A 103 -6.21 -0.66 16.99
C LEU A 103 -5.12 0.24 17.53
N VAL A 104 -4.92 0.25 18.85
CA VAL A 104 -4.05 1.20 19.54
C VAL A 104 -3.09 0.46 20.46
N CYS A 105 -1.79 0.69 20.29
CA CYS A 105 -0.76 0.46 21.30
C CYS A 105 -0.22 1.83 21.72
N PHE A 106 -0.24 2.16 23.03
CA PHE A 106 0.13 3.49 23.48
C PHE A 106 0.82 3.44 24.85
N PRO A 107 1.95 4.17 25.04
CA PRO A 107 2.63 4.23 26.32
C PRO A 107 1.82 5.01 27.36
N GLU A 108 1.55 4.41 28.52
CA GLU A 108 0.80 5.07 29.62
C GLU A 108 1.43 6.38 30.11
N SER A 109 2.75 6.49 29.99
CA SER A 109 3.52 7.68 30.43
C SER A 109 3.54 8.81 29.38
N MET A 110 2.98 8.59 28.17
CA MET A 110 2.90 9.60 27.13
C MET A 110 1.62 10.43 27.28
N ASP A 111 1.67 11.72 26.88
CA ASP A 111 0.51 12.59 26.94
C ASP A 111 -0.67 12.05 26.11
N LEU A 112 -1.81 11.83 26.77
CA LEU A 112 -3.04 11.33 26.14
C LEU A 112 -3.61 12.29 25.08
N ASN A 113 -3.25 13.57 25.08
CA ASN A 113 -3.62 14.47 23.99
C ASN A 113 -3.04 14.03 22.65
N ILE A 114 -1.84 13.43 22.65
CA ILE A 114 -1.22 12.83 21.45
C ILE A 114 -2.11 11.70 20.91
N LEU A 115 -2.60 10.83 21.78
CA LEU A 115 -3.55 9.78 21.39
C LEU A 115 -4.85 10.37 20.83
N GLY A 116 -5.37 11.42 21.49
CA GLY A 116 -6.55 12.14 21.01
C GLY A 116 -6.41 12.65 19.57
N GLU A 117 -5.25 13.24 19.24
CA GLU A 117 -4.96 13.72 17.89
C GLU A 117 -4.84 12.56 16.87
N ILE A 118 -4.20 11.45 17.22
CA ILE A 118 -4.13 10.25 16.38
C ILE A 118 -5.54 9.75 16.04
N LEU A 119 -6.37 9.54 17.06
CA LEU A 119 -7.74 9.05 16.89
C LEU A 119 -8.59 10.02 16.07
N ARG A 120 -8.43 11.33 16.27
CA ARG A 120 -9.12 12.39 15.50
C ARG A 120 -8.73 12.32 14.01
N GLY A 121 -7.43 12.12 13.72
CA GLY A 121 -6.92 11.93 12.35
C GLY A 121 -7.53 10.71 11.67
N GLY A 122 -7.56 9.57 12.37
CA GLY A 122 -8.16 8.33 11.88
C GLY A 122 -9.65 8.45 11.64
N ALA A 123 -10.40 9.01 12.62
CA ALA A 123 -11.84 9.23 12.49
C ALA A 123 -12.19 10.12 11.28
N LYS A 124 -11.37 11.16 11.01
CA LYS A 124 -11.55 12.02 9.84
C LYS A 124 -11.48 11.22 8.54
N LYS A 125 -10.52 10.29 8.41
CA LYS A 125 -10.36 9.49 7.20
C LYS A 125 -11.44 8.42 7.05
N VAL A 126 -11.89 7.80 8.12
CA VAL A 126 -13.03 6.87 8.10
C VAL A 126 -14.30 7.59 7.63
N ALA A 127 -14.57 8.80 8.13
CA ALA A 127 -15.70 9.62 7.67
C ALA A 127 -15.57 10.02 6.19
N GLU A 128 -14.38 10.41 5.73
CA GLU A 128 -14.08 10.73 4.32
C GLU A 128 -14.30 9.51 3.41
N ALA A 129 -13.96 8.31 3.89
CA ALA A 129 -14.25 7.05 3.21
C ALA A 129 -15.75 6.76 3.09
N GLY A 130 -16.60 7.43 3.87
CA GLY A 130 -18.04 7.16 3.97
C GLY A 130 -18.36 6.02 4.94
N GLY A 131 -17.38 5.57 5.73
CA GLY A 131 -17.53 4.54 6.74
C GLY A 131 -17.89 5.08 8.12
N SER A 132 -18.20 4.17 9.03
CA SER A 132 -18.48 4.46 10.43
C SER A 132 -17.36 3.92 11.33
N LEU A 133 -16.77 4.79 12.15
CA LEU A 133 -15.86 4.35 13.22
C LEU A 133 -16.69 3.77 14.36
N ALA A 134 -16.60 2.45 14.58
CA ALA A 134 -17.51 1.72 15.45
C ALA A 134 -16.94 1.37 16.83
N GLY A 135 -15.71 1.84 17.13
CA GLY A 135 -15.04 1.56 18.39
C GLY A 135 -13.59 1.12 18.17
N GLY A 136 -13.12 0.15 18.95
CA GLY A 136 -11.77 -0.37 18.83
C GLY A 136 -11.24 -0.96 20.12
N HIS A 137 -9.94 -1.24 20.15
CA HIS A 137 -9.22 -1.76 21.31
C HIS A 137 -7.90 -1.02 21.52
N SER A 138 -7.54 -0.80 22.79
CA SER A 138 -6.28 -0.17 23.17
C SER A 138 -5.57 -0.98 24.24
N ILE A 139 -4.24 -1.06 24.11
CA ILE A 139 -3.37 -1.68 25.11
C ILE A 139 -2.20 -0.76 25.45
N ALA A 140 -1.70 -0.86 26.68
CA ALA A 140 -0.45 -0.25 27.08
C ALA A 140 0.73 -0.96 26.38
N ASP A 141 1.69 -0.18 25.87
CA ASP A 141 2.88 -0.71 25.19
C ASP A 141 4.07 0.24 25.39
N THR A 142 5.25 -0.18 25.02
CA THR A 142 6.48 0.62 25.10
C THR A 142 6.61 1.65 23.97
N GLY A 143 5.81 1.56 22.91
CA GLY A 143 5.82 2.46 21.77
C GLY A 143 4.44 2.61 21.15
N VAL A 144 4.25 3.71 20.44
CA VAL A 144 2.99 3.98 19.75
C VAL A 144 2.87 3.10 18.52
N LYS A 145 1.70 2.46 18.37
CA LYS A 145 1.24 1.84 17.11
C LYS A 145 -0.24 2.16 16.96
N TYR A 146 -0.63 2.48 15.75
CA TYR A 146 -2.02 2.78 15.42
C TYR A 146 -2.38 2.27 14.04
N GLY A 147 -3.61 1.87 13.89
CA GLY A 147 -4.24 1.48 12.65
C GLY A 147 -5.68 1.08 12.85
N LEU A 148 -6.23 0.38 11.87
CA LEU A 148 -7.63 -0.01 11.87
C LEU A 148 -7.78 -1.50 11.53
N SER A 149 -8.82 -2.11 12.08
CA SER A 149 -9.48 -3.26 11.48
C SER A 149 -10.67 -2.73 10.68
N VAL A 150 -10.73 -3.03 9.39
CA VAL A 150 -11.72 -2.48 8.47
C VAL A 150 -12.61 -3.57 7.92
N THR A 151 -13.91 -3.29 7.87
CA THR A 151 -14.90 -4.11 7.18
C THR A 151 -15.51 -3.33 6.04
N GLY A 152 -15.43 -3.92 4.85
CA GLY A 152 -16.06 -3.43 3.63
C GLY A 152 -17.08 -4.42 3.07
N LEU A 153 -17.78 -4.01 2.03
CA LEU A 153 -18.66 -4.85 1.22
C LEU A 153 -18.24 -4.79 -0.23
N VAL A 154 -18.35 -5.93 -0.92
CA VAL A 154 -18.12 -6.04 -2.36
C VAL A 154 -19.14 -6.99 -2.98
N ASP A 155 -19.51 -6.78 -4.25
CA ASP A 155 -20.20 -7.78 -5.06
C ASP A 155 -19.19 -8.88 -5.43
N PRO A 156 -19.39 -10.15 -5.02
CA PRO A 156 -18.44 -11.24 -5.33
C PRO A 156 -18.12 -11.41 -6.82
N LYS A 157 -19.04 -10.96 -7.70
CA LYS A 157 -18.89 -11.04 -9.16
C LYS A 157 -18.06 -9.90 -9.75
N LYS A 158 -17.77 -8.87 -8.93
CA LYS A 158 -17.07 -7.63 -9.32
C LYS A 158 -15.85 -7.32 -8.46
N MET A 159 -15.53 -8.23 -7.53
CA MET A 159 -14.33 -8.07 -6.73
C MET A 159 -13.07 -8.19 -7.60
N TYR A 160 -12.03 -7.48 -7.21
CA TYR A 160 -10.72 -7.64 -7.79
C TYR A 160 -9.89 -8.63 -6.96
N THR A 161 -8.96 -9.31 -7.62
CA THR A 161 -7.87 -10.05 -6.99
C THR A 161 -6.56 -9.59 -7.61
N ASN A 162 -5.46 -9.81 -6.92
CA ASN A 162 -4.17 -9.33 -7.40
C ASN A 162 -3.64 -10.14 -8.60
N ASP A 163 -3.98 -11.42 -8.75
CA ASP A 163 -3.41 -12.36 -9.73
C ASP A 163 -4.30 -12.64 -10.96
N SER A 164 -5.36 -11.87 -11.17
CA SER A 164 -6.33 -12.06 -12.28
C SER A 164 -5.99 -11.30 -13.57
N GLY A 165 -4.81 -10.67 -13.64
CA GLY A 165 -4.32 -9.96 -14.83
C GLY A 165 -4.19 -10.86 -16.06
N ARG A 166 -4.22 -10.24 -17.25
CA ARG A 166 -4.20 -10.96 -18.54
C ARG A 166 -3.13 -10.38 -19.46
N PRO A 167 -2.53 -11.20 -20.33
CA PRO A 167 -1.63 -10.66 -21.36
C PRO A 167 -2.31 -9.58 -22.21
N GLY A 168 -1.62 -8.47 -22.39
CA GLY A 168 -2.10 -7.28 -23.08
C GLY A 168 -2.64 -6.18 -22.15
N ASP A 169 -3.00 -6.50 -20.90
CA ASP A 169 -3.47 -5.49 -19.95
C ASP A 169 -2.42 -4.40 -19.73
N LYS A 170 -2.87 -3.16 -19.66
CA LYS A 170 -2.04 -2.02 -19.29
C LYS A 170 -2.02 -1.85 -17.78
N LEU A 171 -0.85 -1.60 -17.23
CA LEU A 171 -0.63 -1.37 -15.82
C LEU A 171 -0.72 0.13 -15.51
N ILE A 172 -1.66 0.53 -14.66
CA ILE A 172 -1.84 1.92 -14.22
C ILE A 172 -1.49 2.02 -12.75
N LEU A 173 -0.56 2.94 -12.40
CA LEU A 173 -0.23 3.29 -11.02
C LEU A 173 -0.88 4.64 -10.68
N THR A 174 -1.62 4.70 -9.55
CA THR A 174 -2.48 5.87 -9.24
C THR A 174 -1.88 6.89 -8.28
N LYS A 175 -0.75 6.59 -7.62
CA LYS A 175 0.03 7.53 -6.80
C LYS A 175 1.51 7.44 -7.12
N ALA A 176 2.25 8.50 -6.82
CA ALA A 176 3.69 8.56 -6.98
C ALA A 176 4.42 7.72 -5.92
N LEU A 177 5.57 7.15 -6.29
CA LEU A 177 6.47 6.36 -5.43
C LEU A 177 7.50 7.25 -4.72
N GLY A 178 8.13 6.73 -3.66
CA GLY A 178 9.26 7.36 -2.98
C GLY A 178 8.98 7.81 -1.55
N VAL A 179 7.85 7.41 -0.96
CA VAL A 179 7.45 7.77 0.42
C VAL A 179 8.49 7.31 1.44
N GLY A 180 8.99 6.07 1.33
CA GLY A 180 9.97 5.52 2.27
C GLY A 180 11.31 6.26 2.21
N LEU A 181 11.78 6.58 1.01
CA LEU A 181 13.00 7.37 0.77
C LEU A 181 12.88 8.76 1.40
N ILE A 182 11.78 9.49 1.15
CA ILE A 182 11.56 10.84 1.68
C ILE A 182 11.44 10.80 3.20
N CYS A 183 10.69 9.86 3.78
CA CYS A 183 10.58 9.73 5.23
C CYS A 183 11.93 9.38 5.88
N THR A 184 12.78 8.59 5.21
CA THR A 184 14.13 8.28 5.67
C THR A 184 15.03 9.51 5.64
N ALA A 185 15.01 10.25 4.53
CA ALA A 185 15.75 11.53 4.40
C ALA A 185 15.29 12.54 5.45
N ASN A 186 13.98 12.67 5.69
CA ASN A 186 13.42 13.56 6.71
C ASN A 186 13.94 13.22 8.12
N ARG A 187 14.04 11.94 8.44
CA ARG A 187 14.48 11.49 9.78
C ARG A 187 15.94 11.83 10.10
N VAL A 188 16.77 12.01 9.08
CA VAL A 188 18.16 12.45 9.23
C VAL A 188 18.36 13.95 8.92
N GLY A 189 17.27 14.68 8.67
CA GLY A 189 17.30 16.13 8.43
C GLY A 189 17.67 16.55 7.01
N GLU A 190 17.68 15.62 6.04
CA GLU A 190 18.11 15.87 4.66
C GLU A 190 16.93 16.08 3.68
N ALA A 191 15.69 15.83 4.08
CA ALA A 191 14.53 16.11 3.23
C ALA A 191 14.17 17.60 3.22
N ALA A 192 13.87 18.14 2.06
CA ALA A 192 13.30 19.48 1.99
C ALA A 192 11.87 19.47 2.58
N PRO A 193 11.47 20.50 3.37
CA PRO A 193 10.13 20.56 3.96
C PRO A 193 8.99 20.38 2.96
N LYS A 194 9.14 20.90 1.74
CA LYS A 194 8.14 20.74 0.66
C LYS A 194 8.00 19.29 0.19
N ASP A 195 9.10 18.52 0.17
CA ASP A 195 9.10 17.13 -0.28
C ASP A 195 8.42 16.24 0.76
N MET A 196 8.69 16.48 2.05
CA MET A 196 7.99 15.82 3.14
C MET A 196 6.51 16.17 3.19
N ALA A 197 6.14 17.44 2.94
CA ALA A 197 4.73 17.86 2.84
C ALA A 197 4.03 17.13 1.67
N GLY A 198 4.68 16.97 0.52
CA GLY A 198 4.19 16.21 -0.61
C GLY A 198 3.97 14.72 -0.29
N ALA A 199 4.92 14.10 0.43
CA ALA A 199 4.80 12.73 0.89
C ALA A 199 3.62 12.55 1.86
N ILE A 200 3.44 13.46 2.83
CA ILE A 200 2.30 13.45 3.76
C ILE A 200 0.98 13.61 2.99
N ALA A 201 0.90 14.53 2.04
CA ALA A 201 -0.29 14.72 1.21
C ALA A 201 -0.64 13.45 0.41
N SER A 202 0.35 12.78 -0.19
CA SER A 202 0.18 11.50 -0.87
C SER A 202 -0.34 10.41 0.09
N MET A 203 0.31 10.23 1.24
CA MET A 203 -0.05 9.22 2.24
C MET A 203 -1.45 9.44 2.84
N THR A 204 -1.89 10.69 3.02
CA THR A 204 -3.22 11.00 3.56
C THR A 204 -4.33 10.96 2.53
N THR A 205 -4.01 10.88 1.24
CA THR A 205 -5.01 10.76 0.16
C THR A 205 -5.57 9.34 0.13
N LEU A 206 -6.92 9.20 0.22
CA LEU A 206 -7.59 7.91 0.09
C LEU A 206 -7.53 7.38 -1.35
N ASN A 207 -7.40 6.06 -1.50
CA ASN A 207 -7.56 5.39 -2.79
C ASN A 207 -9.03 5.28 -3.25
N LYS A 208 -9.98 5.86 -2.50
CA LYS A 208 -11.41 5.86 -2.78
C LYS A 208 -11.75 6.36 -4.19
N ASN A 209 -11.26 7.57 -4.54
CA ASN A 209 -11.56 8.16 -5.85
C ASN A 209 -11.00 7.30 -7.00
N ALA A 210 -9.79 6.76 -6.83
CA ALA A 210 -9.20 5.86 -7.82
C ALA A 210 -10.07 4.61 -8.00
N ALA A 211 -10.50 3.97 -6.91
CA ALA A 211 -11.36 2.79 -6.95
C ALA A 211 -12.74 3.09 -7.56
N GLU A 212 -13.40 4.20 -7.17
CA GLU A 212 -14.71 4.59 -7.72
C GLU A 212 -14.66 4.88 -9.22
N ILE A 213 -13.61 5.55 -9.70
CA ILE A 213 -13.40 5.81 -11.12
C ILE A 213 -13.13 4.49 -11.85
N SER A 214 -12.23 3.64 -11.33
CA SER A 214 -11.84 2.37 -11.96
C SER A 214 -13.00 1.40 -12.16
N ARG A 215 -14.01 1.43 -11.29
CA ARG A 215 -15.23 0.59 -11.45
C ARG A 215 -16.04 0.85 -12.73
N LYS A 216 -15.81 1.96 -13.42
CA LYS A 216 -16.45 2.28 -14.70
C LYS A 216 -15.79 1.59 -15.89
N TYR A 217 -14.65 0.95 -15.66
CA TYR A 217 -13.77 0.35 -16.66
C TYR A 217 -13.55 -1.12 -16.38
N THR A 218 -13.03 -1.84 -17.35
CA THR A 218 -12.68 -3.26 -17.21
C THR A 218 -11.30 -3.38 -16.56
N VAL A 219 -11.28 -3.59 -15.26
CA VAL A 219 -10.08 -3.90 -14.46
C VAL A 219 -10.07 -5.39 -14.19
N HIS A 220 -9.02 -6.09 -14.63
CA HIS A 220 -8.89 -7.53 -14.45
C HIS A 220 -8.21 -7.88 -13.11
N ALA A 221 -7.20 -7.11 -12.69
CA ALA A 221 -6.53 -7.29 -11.41
C ALA A 221 -6.23 -5.94 -10.76
N ALA A 222 -6.19 -5.91 -9.44
CA ALA A 222 -5.81 -4.73 -8.67
C ALA A 222 -5.12 -5.14 -7.37
N THR A 223 -4.22 -4.29 -6.90
CA THR A 223 -3.62 -4.31 -5.56
C THR A 223 -3.27 -2.89 -5.15
N ASP A 224 -3.03 -2.63 -3.88
CA ASP A 224 -2.42 -1.38 -3.46
C ASP A 224 -0.90 -1.55 -3.27
N VAL A 225 -0.15 -0.50 -3.55
CA VAL A 225 1.31 -0.53 -3.46
C VAL A 225 1.75 -0.07 -2.08
N THR A 226 2.16 -1.02 -1.24
CA THR A 226 2.54 -0.74 0.14
C THR A 226 3.95 -1.24 0.51
N GLY A 227 4.11 -1.94 1.61
CA GLY A 227 5.40 -2.27 2.23
C GLY A 227 6.33 -3.15 1.41
N PHE A 228 5.80 -3.94 0.49
CA PHE A 228 6.61 -4.81 -0.39
C PHE A 228 7.11 -4.10 -1.65
N SER A 229 6.87 -2.80 -1.78
CA SER A 229 7.25 -1.95 -2.91
C SER A 229 6.44 -2.19 -4.18
N PHE A 230 6.62 -1.31 -5.16
CA PHE A 230 6.00 -1.45 -6.48
C PHE A 230 6.37 -2.79 -7.15
N LEU A 231 7.66 -3.14 -7.14
CA LEU A 231 8.14 -4.38 -7.77
C LEU A 231 7.70 -5.63 -7.02
N GLY A 232 7.57 -5.57 -5.68
CA GLY A 232 7.09 -6.70 -4.89
C GLY A 232 5.62 -7.00 -5.18
N HIS A 233 4.75 -5.99 -5.15
CA HIS A 233 3.33 -6.18 -5.49
C HIS A 233 3.12 -6.56 -6.96
N LEU A 234 3.99 -6.06 -7.86
CA LEU A 234 3.96 -6.49 -9.25
C LEU A 234 4.35 -7.98 -9.41
N HIS A 235 5.34 -8.46 -8.62
CA HIS A 235 5.71 -9.87 -8.56
C HIS A 235 4.52 -10.75 -8.07
N GLU A 236 3.81 -10.31 -7.04
CA GLU A 236 2.59 -10.97 -6.56
C GLU A 236 1.52 -11.00 -7.65
N MET A 237 1.31 -9.88 -8.37
CA MET A 237 0.35 -9.79 -9.47
C MET A 237 0.71 -10.71 -10.65
N MET A 238 1.97 -10.90 -10.96
CA MET A 238 2.41 -11.84 -12.01
C MET A 238 2.23 -13.30 -11.59
N GLY A 239 2.28 -13.60 -10.29
CA GLY A 239 1.97 -14.91 -9.70
C GLY A 239 2.76 -16.08 -10.29
N GLY A 240 3.93 -15.85 -10.87
CA GLY A 240 4.73 -16.85 -11.59
C GLY A 240 4.13 -17.33 -12.91
N LYS A 241 2.96 -16.83 -13.31
CA LYS A 241 2.19 -17.27 -14.51
C LYS A 241 2.30 -16.29 -15.67
N LEU A 242 2.64 -15.05 -15.39
CA LEU A 242 2.71 -13.94 -16.34
C LEU A 242 4.07 -13.25 -16.25
N SER A 243 4.34 -12.35 -17.19
CA SER A 243 5.46 -11.41 -17.15
C SER A 243 4.96 -10.01 -17.46
N CYS A 244 5.77 -8.99 -17.19
CA CYS A 244 5.42 -7.62 -17.53
C CYS A 244 6.64 -6.81 -17.97
N ILE A 245 6.36 -5.73 -18.73
CA ILE A 245 7.34 -4.73 -19.12
C ILE A 245 6.90 -3.39 -18.52
N ILE A 246 7.82 -2.75 -17.81
CA ILE A 246 7.63 -1.45 -17.17
C ILE A 246 8.51 -0.41 -17.86
N ASP A 247 7.95 0.74 -18.21
CA ASP A 247 8.70 1.94 -18.60
C ASP A 247 8.92 2.81 -17.36
N ALA A 248 10.14 2.81 -16.84
CA ALA A 248 10.48 3.54 -15.62
C ALA A 248 10.29 5.06 -15.74
N ARG A 249 10.37 5.62 -16.95
CA ARG A 249 10.14 7.07 -17.21
C ARG A 249 8.69 7.46 -17.01
N MET A 250 7.77 6.51 -17.11
CA MET A 250 6.34 6.72 -16.92
C MET A 250 5.89 6.55 -15.47
N VAL A 251 6.73 5.98 -14.61
CA VAL A 251 6.41 5.79 -13.19
C VAL A 251 6.42 7.16 -12.49
N PRO A 252 5.30 7.58 -11.88
CA PRO A 252 5.26 8.84 -11.15
C PRO A 252 6.10 8.73 -9.87
N VAL A 253 6.97 9.71 -9.64
CA VAL A 253 7.90 9.77 -8.51
C VAL A 253 7.68 11.05 -7.73
N LEU A 254 7.67 10.97 -6.40
CA LEU A 254 7.58 12.13 -5.52
C LEU A 254 8.86 12.98 -5.62
N PRO A 255 8.73 14.32 -5.69
CA PRO A 255 9.88 15.20 -5.65
C PRO A 255 10.79 14.90 -4.45
N GLY A 256 12.09 14.83 -4.68
CA GLY A 256 13.09 14.51 -3.66
C GLY A 256 13.40 13.02 -3.45
N ALA A 257 12.58 12.10 -3.97
CA ALA A 257 12.81 10.66 -3.77
C ALA A 257 14.06 10.15 -4.48
N GLU A 258 14.25 10.49 -5.77
CA GLU A 258 15.46 10.10 -6.51
C GLU A 258 16.73 10.71 -5.88
N LYS A 259 16.66 11.98 -5.45
CA LYS A 259 17.76 12.61 -4.74
C LYS A 259 18.10 11.87 -3.44
N ALA A 260 17.11 11.48 -2.66
CA ALA A 260 17.34 10.69 -1.44
C ALA A 260 18.00 9.33 -1.77
N ALA A 261 17.61 8.70 -2.87
CA ALA A 261 18.24 7.47 -3.35
C ALA A 261 19.71 7.69 -3.79
N ASP A 262 20.00 8.77 -4.53
CA ASP A 262 21.37 9.15 -4.92
C ASP A 262 22.26 9.46 -3.71
N ASP A 263 21.67 10.04 -2.65
CA ASP A 263 22.34 10.31 -1.38
C ASP A 263 22.41 9.06 -0.45
N PHE A 264 22.06 7.87 -0.96
CA PHE A 264 22.07 6.58 -0.25
C PHE A 264 21.16 6.52 1.00
N LEU A 265 20.08 7.28 1.00
CA LEU A 265 19.13 7.37 2.12
C LEU A 265 17.95 6.38 1.97
N TYR A 266 18.23 5.14 1.65
CA TYR A 266 17.19 4.14 1.50
C TYR A 266 16.87 3.38 2.78
N THR A 267 15.70 2.73 2.78
CA THR A 267 15.19 1.99 3.92
C THR A 267 15.78 0.58 3.99
N ALA A 268 15.93 0.04 5.20
CA ALA A 268 16.25 -1.37 5.36
C ALA A 268 15.16 -2.29 4.74
N ALA A 269 13.91 -1.82 4.68
CA ALA A 269 12.82 -2.54 4.03
C ALA A 269 12.98 -2.57 2.50
N GLY A 270 13.41 -1.46 1.88
CA GLY A 270 13.74 -1.42 0.44
C GLY A 270 14.83 -2.44 0.09
N GLN A 271 15.87 -2.54 0.92
CA GLN A 271 16.91 -3.55 0.71
C GLN A 271 16.39 -4.99 0.90
N ARG A 272 15.47 -5.23 1.84
CA ARG A 272 14.80 -6.54 1.94
C ARG A 272 13.95 -6.84 0.72
N ASN A 273 13.22 -5.85 0.19
CA ASN A 273 12.42 -5.97 -1.03
C ASN A 273 13.33 -6.28 -2.23
N ARG A 274 14.45 -5.55 -2.41
CA ARG A 274 15.44 -5.82 -3.46
C ARG A 274 15.99 -7.24 -3.37
N ASN A 275 16.34 -7.70 -2.18
CA ASN A 275 16.85 -9.07 -1.98
C ASN A 275 15.80 -10.15 -2.27
N HIS A 276 14.53 -9.88 -2.00
CA HIS A 276 13.43 -10.84 -2.22
C HIS A 276 12.99 -10.88 -3.67
N THR A 277 12.68 -9.72 -4.25
CA THR A 277 12.07 -9.59 -5.58
C THR A 277 13.10 -9.42 -6.70
N GLY A 278 14.29 -8.89 -6.39
CA GLY A 278 15.34 -8.63 -7.37
C GLY A 278 15.70 -9.79 -8.30
N PRO A 279 15.74 -11.06 -7.84
CA PRO A 279 15.95 -12.22 -8.71
C PRO A 279 14.96 -12.36 -9.87
N TYR A 280 13.78 -11.75 -9.76
CA TYR A 280 12.71 -11.79 -10.78
C TYR A 280 12.69 -10.56 -11.69
N VAL A 281 13.60 -9.59 -11.47
CA VAL A 281 13.62 -8.29 -12.15
C VAL A 281 14.88 -8.14 -13.00
N THR A 282 14.71 -7.69 -14.24
CA THR A 282 15.80 -7.24 -15.10
C THR A 282 15.65 -5.74 -15.38
N PHE A 283 16.72 -4.98 -15.18
CA PHE A 283 16.79 -3.56 -15.49
C PHE A 283 17.57 -3.32 -16.79
N GLU A 284 16.97 -2.58 -17.73
CA GLU A 284 17.59 -2.19 -18.99
C GLU A 284 17.83 -0.67 -19.01
N ASN A 285 19.06 -0.24 -18.79
CA ASN A 285 19.50 1.16 -18.75
C ASN A 285 18.79 2.03 -17.68
N VAL A 286 18.25 1.44 -16.63
CA VAL A 286 17.57 2.17 -15.54
C VAL A 286 18.63 2.82 -14.62
N PRO A 287 18.53 4.13 -14.30
CA PRO A 287 19.39 4.76 -13.31
C PRO A 287 19.25 4.09 -11.93
N PHE A 288 20.35 3.97 -11.19
CA PHE A 288 20.34 3.33 -9.87
C PHE A 288 19.35 3.97 -8.89
N ALA A 289 19.23 5.29 -8.87
CA ALA A 289 18.26 5.98 -8.03
C ALA A 289 16.83 5.54 -8.34
N MET A 290 16.48 5.37 -9.62
CA MET A 290 15.16 4.89 -10.02
C MET A 290 14.93 3.43 -9.65
N GLU A 291 15.97 2.57 -9.73
CA GLU A 291 15.85 1.19 -9.22
C GLU A 291 15.50 1.18 -7.72
N GLU A 292 16.16 2.03 -6.89
CA GLU A 292 15.86 2.14 -5.47
C GLU A 292 14.45 2.68 -5.20
N VAL A 293 13.95 3.63 -6.01
CA VAL A 293 12.56 4.10 -5.96
C VAL A 293 11.56 2.96 -6.19
N LEU A 294 11.85 2.08 -7.16
CA LEU A 294 10.98 0.96 -7.50
C LEU A 294 10.95 -0.14 -6.41
N PHE A 295 12.00 -0.27 -5.62
CA PHE A 295 12.06 -1.15 -4.44
C PHE A 295 11.66 -0.46 -3.14
N ASP A 296 11.40 0.86 -3.16
CA ASP A 296 11.07 1.61 -1.95
C ASP A 296 9.70 1.19 -1.37
N PRO A 297 9.63 0.85 -0.07
CA PRO A 297 8.36 0.54 0.57
C PRO A 297 7.47 1.78 0.61
N GLN A 298 6.22 1.63 0.20
CA GLN A 298 5.25 2.71 0.27
C GLN A 298 4.38 2.55 1.53
N THR A 299 4.03 3.65 2.16
CA THR A 299 2.97 3.71 3.17
C THR A 299 1.78 4.44 2.55
N SER A 300 0.62 3.82 2.56
CA SER A 300 -0.58 4.35 1.90
C SER A 300 -0.31 4.72 0.42
N GLY A 301 0.32 3.83 -0.32
CA GLY A 301 0.59 4.01 -1.74
C GLY A 301 -0.67 3.96 -2.61
N GLY A 302 -0.50 4.06 -3.92
CA GLY A 302 -1.60 4.04 -4.88
C GLY A 302 -2.06 2.63 -5.23
N LEU A 303 -3.18 2.54 -5.94
CA LEU A 303 -3.59 1.31 -6.59
C LEU A 303 -2.72 1.04 -7.81
N LEU A 304 -2.37 -0.22 -8.01
CA LEU A 304 -1.81 -0.77 -9.24
C LEU A 304 -2.91 -1.59 -9.91
N LEU A 305 -3.32 -1.16 -11.10
CA LEU A 305 -4.48 -1.70 -11.83
C LEU A 305 -4.03 -2.33 -13.13
N ALA A 306 -4.46 -3.56 -13.39
CA ALA A 306 -4.35 -4.23 -14.70
C ALA A 306 -5.64 -4.00 -15.50
N VAL A 307 -5.56 -3.22 -16.57
CA VAL A 307 -6.71 -2.64 -17.26
C VAL A 307 -6.76 -3.08 -18.70
N LEU A 308 -7.96 -3.39 -19.20
CA LEU A 308 -8.20 -3.75 -20.60
C LEU A 308 -7.58 -2.68 -21.54
N PRO A 309 -6.72 -3.05 -22.51
CA PRO A 309 -5.89 -2.10 -23.28
C PRO A 309 -6.66 -0.95 -23.94
N LYS A 310 -7.84 -1.26 -24.52
CA LYS A 310 -8.67 -0.25 -25.21
C LYS A 310 -9.27 0.81 -24.27
N GLU A 311 -9.30 0.57 -22.97
CA GLU A 311 -9.91 1.44 -21.96
C GLU A 311 -8.86 2.19 -21.13
N ALA A 312 -7.60 1.76 -21.16
CA ALA A 312 -6.53 2.25 -20.28
C ALA A 312 -6.27 3.75 -20.41
N ASN A 313 -6.20 4.28 -21.63
CA ASN A 313 -5.99 5.72 -21.85
C ASN A 313 -7.17 6.58 -21.34
N ALA A 314 -8.40 6.09 -21.46
CA ALA A 314 -9.57 6.79 -20.97
C ALA A 314 -9.61 6.80 -19.43
N LEU A 315 -9.26 5.66 -18.81
CA LEU A 315 -9.15 5.57 -17.35
C LEU A 315 -8.02 6.47 -16.83
N GLU A 316 -6.83 6.44 -17.44
CA GLU A 316 -5.73 7.34 -17.04
C GLU A 316 -6.16 8.82 -17.09
N ALA A 317 -6.80 9.24 -18.18
CA ALA A 317 -7.26 10.61 -18.34
C ALA A 317 -8.32 11.01 -17.29
N GLU A 318 -9.26 10.11 -16.95
CA GLU A 318 -10.26 10.38 -15.91
C GLU A 318 -9.65 10.47 -14.51
N LEU A 319 -8.69 9.59 -14.20
CA LEU A 319 -7.93 9.64 -12.94
C LEU A 319 -7.14 10.94 -12.81
N GLN A 320 -6.47 11.38 -13.88
CA GLN A 320 -5.73 12.64 -13.91
C GLN A 320 -6.66 13.86 -13.78
N ALA A 321 -7.82 13.84 -14.43
CA ALA A 321 -8.83 14.89 -14.28
C ALA A 321 -9.38 14.98 -12.86
N ALA A 322 -9.36 13.88 -12.09
CA ALA A 322 -9.68 13.85 -10.67
C ALA A 322 -8.51 14.29 -9.75
N GLY A 323 -7.38 14.74 -10.33
CA GLY A 323 -6.22 15.25 -9.60
C GLY A 323 -5.25 14.16 -9.12
N LEU A 324 -5.38 12.92 -9.59
CA LEU A 324 -4.46 11.83 -9.24
C LEU A 324 -3.26 11.82 -10.20
N PRO A 325 -2.03 11.55 -9.71
CA PRO A 325 -0.84 11.46 -10.58
C PRO A 325 -0.77 10.11 -11.31
N ALA A 326 -1.93 9.63 -11.78
CA ALA A 326 -2.06 8.33 -12.40
C ALA A 326 -1.33 8.25 -13.75
N LYS A 327 -0.63 7.12 -13.99
CA LYS A 327 0.10 6.86 -15.23
C LYS A 327 -0.01 5.42 -15.65
N ILE A 328 -0.11 5.19 -16.97
CA ILE A 328 0.17 3.88 -17.57
C ILE A 328 1.69 3.68 -17.48
N VAL A 329 2.11 2.72 -16.66
CA VAL A 329 3.53 2.46 -16.36
C VAL A 329 4.09 1.23 -17.08
N GLY A 330 3.24 0.43 -17.71
CA GLY A 330 3.68 -0.79 -18.39
C GLY A 330 2.54 -1.64 -18.90
N GLU A 331 2.87 -2.88 -19.22
CA GLU A 331 1.91 -3.86 -19.72
C GLU A 331 2.24 -5.29 -19.25
N ILE A 332 1.20 -6.09 -19.10
CA ILE A 332 1.31 -7.54 -18.85
C ILE A 332 1.52 -8.26 -20.19
N ILE A 333 2.45 -9.17 -20.22
CA ILE A 333 2.77 -10.00 -21.38
C ILE A 333 2.66 -11.50 -21.02
N PRO A 334 2.55 -12.39 -22.00
CA PRO A 334 2.70 -13.82 -21.76
C PRO A 334 4.01 -14.13 -21.00
N LYS A 335 4.00 -15.18 -20.18
CA LYS A 335 5.16 -15.59 -19.39
C LYS A 335 6.40 -15.75 -20.26
N THR A 336 7.47 -15.09 -19.85
CA THR A 336 8.82 -15.20 -20.42
C THR A 336 9.80 -15.70 -19.36
N GLU A 337 11.06 -15.88 -19.70
CA GLU A 337 12.14 -16.26 -18.76
C GLU A 337 12.26 -15.24 -17.62
N GLN A 338 12.26 -13.95 -17.98
CA GLN A 338 12.24 -12.84 -17.01
C GLN A 338 10.78 -12.50 -16.67
N GLU A 339 10.48 -12.40 -15.38
CA GLU A 339 9.13 -12.06 -14.94
C GLU A 339 8.84 -10.58 -15.08
N ILE A 340 9.75 -9.72 -14.62
CA ILE A 340 9.61 -8.26 -14.67
C ILE A 340 10.80 -7.69 -15.43
N THR A 341 10.55 -6.99 -16.53
CA THR A 341 11.56 -6.22 -17.28
C THR A 341 11.26 -4.74 -17.13
N VAL A 342 12.19 -4.00 -16.54
CA VAL A 342 12.10 -2.54 -16.39
C VAL A 342 13.02 -1.87 -17.37
N LYS A 343 12.49 -0.96 -18.19
CA LYS A 343 13.22 -0.19 -19.22
C LYS A 343 13.24 1.29 -18.90
N TYR A 344 14.29 1.98 -19.39
CA TYR A 344 14.40 3.44 -19.21
C TYR A 344 14.61 4.14 -20.55
#